data_6746e3aa3d7d7d8e15c14ed4013708a4
#
_entry.id   6746e3aa3d7d7d8e15c14ed4013708a4
#
_cell.length_a   1.000
_cell.length_b   1.000
_cell.length_c   1.000
_cell.angle_alpha   90.00
_cell.angle_beta   90.00
_cell.angle_gamma   90.00
#
_symmetry.space_group_name_H-M   'P 1'
#
loop_
_entity.id
_entity.type
_entity.pdbx_description
1 polymer ?
#
loop_
_entity_poly.entity_id
_entity_poly.type
_entity_poly.pdbx_seq_one_letter_code
_entity_poly.pdbx_strand_id
1 'polypeptide(L)'
;MANFHLPNQRWEIAPAQIESAQKLAEVTQLSPLLAQVLLNRGIEAPEQAQLFLSPELAALPEPIVEFPDLAISLELLENAIANHQKIAICGDYDADGMTSTALLLRSLRWLGANVDYAIPSRMKEGY
;
A
#
# COMPACT_ATOMS: atom_id res chain seq x y z
N MET A 1 31.19 7.91 28.32
CA MET A 1 29.85 7.28 28.30
C MET A 1 28.93 8.21 27.53
N ALA A 2 28.45 7.80 26.37
CA ALA A 2 27.52 8.62 25.59
C ALA A 2 26.15 8.62 26.28
N ASN A 3 25.68 9.81 26.69
CA ASN A 3 24.31 9.98 27.20
C ASN A 3 23.36 9.81 26.01
N PHE A 4 22.76 8.63 25.89
CA PHE A 4 21.63 8.40 24.98
C PHE A 4 20.41 9.11 25.57
N HIS A 5 20.14 10.32 25.11
CA HIS A 5 18.83 10.94 25.34
C HIS A 5 17.85 10.32 24.33
N LEU A 6 16.89 9.55 24.86
CA LEU A 6 15.74 9.13 24.06
C LEU A 6 14.98 10.40 23.61
N PRO A 7 14.54 10.47 22.35
CA PRO A 7 13.74 11.61 21.91
C PRO A 7 12.48 11.72 22.79
N ASN A 8 12.08 12.96 23.13
CA ASN A 8 10.85 13.22 23.84
C ASN A 8 9.67 12.68 23.01
N GLN A 9 9.06 11.59 23.51
CA GLN A 9 7.87 11.02 22.87
C GLN A 9 6.64 11.78 23.35
N ARG A 10 5.86 12.30 22.41
CA ARG A 10 4.54 12.85 22.66
C ARG A 10 3.48 11.81 22.31
N TRP A 11 2.72 11.40 23.29
CA TRP A 11 1.59 10.49 23.08
C TRP A 11 0.33 11.30 22.78
N GLU A 12 -0.32 10.99 21.66
CA GLU A 12 -1.64 11.51 21.32
C GLU A 12 -2.63 10.34 21.42
N ILE A 13 -3.48 10.41 22.42
CA ILE A 13 -4.51 9.38 22.65
C ILE A 13 -5.81 9.92 22.10
N ALA A 14 -6.41 9.17 21.18
CA ALA A 14 -7.72 9.52 20.62
C ALA A 14 -8.79 9.53 21.73
N PRO A 15 -9.75 10.46 21.67
CA PRO A 15 -10.83 10.52 22.65
C PRO A 15 -11.68 9.25 22.63
N ALA A 16 -12.09 8.79 23.81
CA ALA A 16 -12.96 7.62 23.93
C ALA A 16 -14.35 7.93 23.38
N GLN A 17 -14.83 7.10 22.46
CA GLN A 17 -16.16 7.17 21.86
C GLN A 17 -17.03 6.00 22.35
N ILE A 18 -17.26 5.93 23.66
CA ILE A 18 -17.81 4.75 24.35
C ILE A 18 -19.14 4.29 23.73
N GLU A 19 -20.09 5.20 23.52
CA GLU A 19 -21.40 4.85 22.96
C GLU A 19 -21.32 4.34 21.52
N SER A 20 -20.53 5.01 20.66
CA SER A 20 -20.33 4.60 19.28
C SER A 20 -19.59 3.27 19.19
N ALA A 21 -18.58 3.07 20.04
CA ALA A 21 -17.84 1.83 20.12
C ALA A 21 -18.70 0.64 20.56
N GLN A 22 -19.60 0.85 21.54
CA GLN A 22 -20.56 -0.17 21.95
C GLN A 22 -21.54 -0.53 20.84
N LYS A 23 -22.13 0.47 20.16
CA LYS A 23 -23.05 0.24 19.04
C LYS A 23 -22.39 -0.52 17.88
N LEU A 24 -21.18 -0.09 17.51
CA LEU A 24 -20.43 -0.78 16.45
C LEU A 24 -20.07 -2.21 16.86
N ALA A 25 -19.64 -2.40 18.11
CA ALA A 25 -19.29 -3.71 18.66
C ALA A 25 -20.48 -4.68 18.63
N GLU A 26 -21.67 -4.23 19.02
CA GLU A 26 -22.90 -5.04 19.04
C GLU A 26 -23.27 -5.53 17.64
N VAL A 27 -23.24 -4.62 16.64
CA VAL A 27 -23.63 -4.96 15.27
C VAL A 27 -22.58 -5.83 14.57
N THR A 28 -21.30 -5.59 14.82
CA THR A 28 -20.19 -6.31 14.18
C THR A 28 -19.73 -7.53 14.97
N GLN A 29 -20.27 -7.76 16.16
CA GLN A 29 -19.87 -8.81 17.10
C GLN A 29 -18.38 -8.73 17.52
N LEU A 30 -17.84 -7.52 17.52
CA LEU A 30 -16.49 -7.24 17.96
C LEU A 30 -16.45 -6.86 19.44
N SER A 31 -15.26 -6.86 20.02
CA SER A 31 -15.09 -6.24 21.34
C SER A 31 -15.20 -4.71 21.24
N PRO A 32 -15.70 -4.00 22.28
CA PRO A 32 -15.75 -2.53 22.29
C PRO A 32 -14.39 -1.87 22.07
N LEU A 33 -13.31 -2.53 22.48
CA LEU A 33 -11.94 -2.04 22.26
C LEU A 33 -11.57 -2.06 20.78
N LEU A 34 -11.87 -3.14 20.06
CA LEU A 34 -11.64 -3.20 18.62
C LEU A 34 -12.52 -2.22 17.86
N ALA A 35 -13.77 -2.08 18.25
CA ALA A 35 -14.67 -1.08 17.68
C ALA A 35 -14.13 0.36 17.88
N GLN A 36 -13.58 0.67 19.05
CA GLN A 36 -12.92 1.96 19.30
C GLN A 36 -11.71 2.17 18.38
N VAL A 37 -10.91 1.13 18.14
CA VAL A 37 -9.77 1.21 17.21
C VAL A 37 -10.22 1.49 15.78
N LEU A 38 -11.32 0.87 15.34
CA LEU A 38 -11.92 1.12 14.01
C LEU A 38 -12.44 2.56 13.91
N LEU A 39 -13.14 3.06 14.93
CA LEU A 39 -13.60 4.44 14.99
C LEU A 39 -12.44 5.45 14.94
N ASN A 40 -11.35 5.17 15.62
CA ASN A 40 -10.14 6.02 15.57
C ASN A 40 -9.49 6.07 14.17
N ARG A 41 -9.83 5.13 13.30
CA ARG A 41 -9.42 5.05 11.88
C ARG A 41 -10.46 5.62 10.93
N GLY A 42 -11.56 6.21 11.43
CA GLY A 42 -12.65 6.75 10.63
C GLY A 42 -13.60 5.70 10.06
N ILE A 43 -13.54 4.46 10.58
CA ILE A 43 -14.44 3.37 10.19
C ILE A 43 -15.62 3.37 11.16
N GLU A 44 -16.73 3.97 10.75
CA GLU A 44 -17.89 4.20 11.60
C GLU A 44 -19.08 3.28 11.26
N ALA A 45 -19.21 2.93 9.98
CA ALA A 45 -20.29 2.08 9.50
C ALA A 45 -19.95 0.59 9.66
N PRO A 46 -20.91 -0.27 10.07
CA PRO A 46 -20.71 -1.71 10.20
C PRO A 46 -20.23 -2.38 8.92
N GLU A 47 -20.74 -1.93 7.77
CA GLU A 47 -20.36 -2.46 6.45
C GLU A 47 -18.89 -2.16 6.13
N GLN A 48 -18.42 -0.95 6.47
CA GLN A 48 -17.01 -0.58 6.32
C GLN A 48 -16.12 -1.42 7.23
N ALA A 49 -16.55 -1.63 8.49
CA ALA A 49 -15.82 -2.48 9.43
C ALA A 49 -15.70 -3.91 8.92
N GLN A 50 -16.78 -4.46 8.36
CA GLN A 50 -16.81 -5.79 7.79
C GLN A 50 -15.86 -5.93 6.59
N LEU A 51 -15.90 -4.99 5.65
CA LEU A 51 -14.99 -4.97 4.50
C LEU A 51 -13.52 -4.79 4.93
N PHE A 52 -13.26 -3.97 5.95
CA PHE A 52 -11.90 -3.77 6.47
C PHE A 52 -11.32 -5.02 7.11
N LEU A 53 -12.15 -5.79 7.84
CA LEU A 53 -11.74 -7.01 8.52
C LEU A 53 -11.72 -8.24 7.63
N SER A 54 -12.48 -8.22 6.56
CA SER A 54 -12.60 -9.31 5.56
C SER A 54 -12.38 -8.74 4.16
N PRO A 55 -11.15 -8.34 3.83
CA PRO A 55 -10.85 -7.70 2.56
C PRO A 55 -11.15 -8.58 1.34
N GLU A 56 -11.23 -9.89 1.52
CA GLU A 56 -11.64 -10.85 0.49
C GLU A 56 -13.09 -10.65 0.01
N LEU A 57 -13.92 -9.96 0.81
CA LEU A 57 -15.29 -9.62 0.43
C LEU A 57 -15.38 -8.34 -0.41
N ALA A 58 -14.30 -7.55 -0.46
CA ALA A 58 -14.27 -6.32 -1.23
C ALA A 58 -14.11 -6.64 -2.71
N ALA A 59 -15.00 -6.10 -3.54
CA ALA A 59 -14.77 -6.07 -4.98
C ALA A 59 -13.61 -5.10 -5.25
N LEU A 60 -12.57 -5.59 -5.92
CA LEU A 60 -11.48 -4.73 -6.35
C LEU A 60 -12.01 -3.82 -7.48
N PRO A 61 -11.80 -2.51 -7.37
CA PRO A 61 -12.16 -1.60 -8.44
C PRO A 61 -11.29 -1.83 -9.68
N GLU A 62 -11.76 -1.37 -10.83
CA GLU A 62 -10.97 -1.43 -12.06
C GLU A 62 -9.71 -0.58 -11.92
N PRO A 63 -8.53 -1.11 -12.29
CA PRO A 63 -7.26 -0.41 -12.10
C PRO A 63 -7.23 0.98 -12.73
N ILE A 64 -7.91 1.16 -13.87
CA ILE A 64 -7.96 2.45 -14.57
C ILE A 64 -8.74 3.52 -13.78
N VAL A 65 -9.61 3.11 -12.86
CA VAL A 65 -10.37 4.01 -11.99
C VAL A 65 -9.53 4.41 -10.77
N GLU A 66 -8.79 3.44 -10.21
CA GLU A 66 -7.97 3.65 -9.01
C GLU A 66 -6.68 4.43 -9.30
N PHE A 67 -6.11 4.26 -10.49
CA PHE A 67 -4.85 4.89 -10.87
C PHE A 67 -5.10 5.90 -12.00
N PRO A 68 -5.32 7.19 -11.68
CA PRO A 68 -5.66 8.22 -12.69
C PRO A 68 -4.65 8.35 -13.83
N ASP A 69 -3.37 8.10 -13.54
CA ASP A 69 -2.28 8.20 -14.52
C ASP A 69 -2.00 6.89 -15.29
N LEU A 70 -2.80 5.83 -15.03
CA LEU A 70 -2.53 4.52 -15.63
C LEU A 70 -2.63 4.56 -17.16
N ALA A 71 -3.63 5.26 -17.71
CA ALA A 71 -3.80 5.37 -19.15
C ALA A 71 -2.58 6.01 -19.84
N ILE A 72 -2.10 7.12 -19.29
CA ILE A 72 -0.91 7.83 -19.79
C ILE A 72 0.34 6.96 -19.64
N SER A 73 0.46 6.26 -18.51
CA SER A 73 1.59 5.36 -18.26
C SER A 73 1.64 4.19 -19.25
N LEU A 74 0.50 3.61 -19.57
CA LEU A 74 0.40 2.54 -20.57
C LEU A 74 0.78 3.04 -21.97
N GLU A 75 0.28 4.21 -22.37
CA GLU A 75 0.64 4.82 -23.65
C GLU A 75 2.15 5.08 -23.77
N LEU A 76 2.78 5.58 -22.71
CA LEU A 76 4.23 5.79 -22.67
C LEU A 76 5.00 4.47 -22.80
N LEU A 77 4.57 3.41 -22.13
CA LEU A 77 5.18 2.09 -22.22
C LEU A 77 5.01 1.48 -23.62
N GLU A 78 3.82 1.55 -24.21
CA GLU A 78 3.55 1.08 -25.57
C GLU A 78 4.43 1.79 -26.59
N ASN A 79 4.53 3.12 -26.49
CA ASN A 79 5.41 3.92 -27.35
C ASN A 79 6.89 3.56 -27.18
N ALA A 80 7.35 3.34 -25.94
CA ALA A 80 8.73 2.94 -25.65
C ALA A 80 9.04 1.55 -26.25
N ILE A 81 8.11 0.61 -26.16
CA ILE A 81 8.24 -0.73 -26.75
C ILE A 81 8.29 -0.64 -28.28
N ALA A 82 7.33 0.08 -28.89
CA ALA A 82 7.23 0.23 -30.34
C ALA A 82 8.49 0.88 -30.95
N ASN A 83 9.11 1.81 -30.24
CA ASN A 83 10.31 2.52 -30.66
C ASN A 83 11.62 1.89 -30.15
N HIS A 84 11.59 0.69 -29.59
CA HIS A 84 12.74 -0.02 -29.02
C HIS A 84 13.55 0.82 -28.01
N GLN A 85 12.87 1.72 -27.29
CA GLN A 85 13.50 2.54 -26.27
C GLN A 85 13.85 1.70 -25.04
N LYS A 86 14.92 2.09 -24.34
CA LYS A 86 15.32 1.43 -23.11
C LYS A 86 14.43 1.86 -21.95
N ILE A 87 13.81 0.89 -21.28
CA ILE A 87 13.00 1.06 -20.09
C ILE A 87 13.83 0.65 -18.88
N ALA A 88 13.87 1.47 -17.83
CA ALA A 88 14.52 1.15 -16.57
C ALA A 88 13.48 1.01 -15.45
N ILE A 89 13.53 -0.10 -14.71
CA ILE A 89 12.71 -0.34 -13.53
C ILE A 89 13.57 -0.01 -12.31
N CYS A 90 13.15 0.98 -11.51
CA CYS A 90 13.76 1.26 -10.22
C CYS A 90 12.97 0.52 -9.14
N GLY A 91 13.51 -0.59 -8.67
CA GLY A 91 12.88 -1.44 -7.66
C GLY A 91 13.33 -1.11 -6.24
N ASP A 92 12.68 -1.73 -5.28
CA ASP A 92 13.07 -1.69 -3.87
C ASP A 92 13.75 -3.01 -3.46
N TYR A 93 14.52 -2.97 -2.38
CA TYR A 93 15.28 -4.09 -1.86
C TYR A 93 14.50 -5.02 -0.92
N ASP A 94 13.28 -4.68 -0.55
CA ASP A 94 12.42 -5.56 0.26
C ASP A 94 11.76 -6.67 -0.58
N ALA A 95 11.05 -7.58 0.06
CA ALA A 95 10.45 -8.72 -0.62
C ALA A 95 9.43 -8.29 -1.68
N ASP A 96 8.63 -7.26 -1.38
CA ASP A 96 7.60 -6.76 -2.29
C ASP A 96 8.21 -6.02 -3.47
N GLY A 97 9.24 -5.20 -3.23
CA GLY A 97 9.98 -4.51 -4.28
C GLY A 97 10.70 -5.46 -5.22
N MET A 98 11.34 -6.50 -4.68
CA MET A 98 12.02 -7.51 -5.49
C MET A 98 11.03 -8.33 -6.34
N THR A 99 9.90 -8.74 -5.75
CA THR A 99 8.89 -9.54 -6.47
C THR A 99 8.16 -8.73 -7.52
N SER A 100 7.80 -7.47 -7.24
CA SER A 100 7.17 -6.57 -8.22
C SER A 100 8.12 -6.21 -9.36
N THR A 101 9.41 -5.96 -9.06
CA THR A 101 10.45 -5.75 -10.08
C THR A 101 10.59 -6.98 -10.98
N ALA A 102 10.63 -8.17 -10.41
CA ALA A 102 10.73 -9.41 -11.18
C ALA A 102 9.50 -9.64 -12.08
N LEU A 103 8.30 -9.33 -11.57
CA LEU A 103 7.06 -9.44 -12.33
C LEU A 103 7.06 -8.48 -13.52
N LEU A 104 7.34 -7.19 -13.29
CA LEU A 104 7.40 -6.17 -14.34
C LEU A 104 8.48 -6.50 -15.39
N LEU A 105 9.68 -6.88 -14.94
CA LEU A 105 10.79 -7.23 -15.83
C LEU A 105 10.41 -8.39 -16.76
N ARG A 106 9.81 -9.45 -16.22
CA ARG A 106 9.37 -10.61 -17.01
C ARG A 106 8.25 -10.25 -17.97
N SER A 107 7.25 -9.49 -17.51
CA SER A 107 6.11 -9.09 -18.34
C SER A 107 6.54 -8.18 -19.50
N LEU A 108 7.35 -7.17 -19.22
CA LEU A 108 7.84 -6.26 -20.26
C LEU A 108 8.75 -6.96 -21.26
N ARG A 109 9.62 -7.88 -20.82
CA ARG A 109 10.44 -8.70 -21.75
C ARG A 109 9.58 -9.60 -22.62
N TRP A 110 8.53 -10.19 -22.04
CA TRP A 110 7.59 -11.01 -22.82
C TRP A 110 6.86 -10.19 -23.91
N LEU A 111 6.60 -8.91 -23.62
CA LEU A 111 6.03 -7.95 -24.60
C LEU A 111 7.08 -7.41 -25.60
N GLY A 112 8.32 -7.87 -25.54
CA GLY A 112 9.38 -7.45 -26.47
C GLY A 112 10.10 -6.15 -26.06
N ALA A 113 9.90 -5.64 -24.86
CA ALA A 113 10.55 -4.43 -24.38
C ALA A 113 12.06 -4.62 -24.17
N ASN A 114 12.83 -3.59 -24.46
CA ASN A 114 14.23 -3.46 -24.06
C ASN A 114 14.29 -2.93 -22.62
N VAL A 115 14.25 -3.83 -21.63
CA VAL A 115 14.09 -3.47 -20.23
C VAL A 115 15.23 -3.96 -19.35
N ASP A 116 15.68 -3.11 -18.45
CA ASP A 116 16.68 -3.35 -17.43
C ASP A 116 16.15 -2.93 -16.05
N TYR A 117 16.85 -3.24 -14.98
CA TYR A 117 16.42 -2.88 -13.63
C TYR A 117 17.59 -2.45 -12.75
N ALA A 118 17.29 -1.70 -11.70
CA ALA A 118 18.17 -1.36 -10.61
C ALA A 118 17.44 -1.52 -9.27
N ILE A 119 18.08 -2.20 -8.32
CA ILE A 119 17.59 -2.31 -6.94
C ILE A 119 18.68 -1.77 -6.03
N PRO A 120 18.38 -0.77 -5.17
CA PRO A 120 19.37 -0.21 -4.26
C PRO A 120 19.80 -1.23 -3.21
N SER A 121 21.02 -1.12 -2.74
CA SER A 121 21.53 -1.95 -1.65
C SER A 121 21.14 -1.35 -0.30
N ARG A 122 20.41 -2.10 0.53
CA ARG A 122 20.06 -1.69 1.90
C ARG A 122 21.28 -1.23 2.71
N MET A 123 22.43 -1.86 2.50
CA MET A 123 23.62 -1.61 3.29
C MET A 123 24.45 -0.42 2.81
N LYS A 124 24.31 -0.02 1.54
CA LYS A 124 25.16 1.01 0.93
C LYS A 124 24.39 2.26 0.52
N GLU A 125 23.18 2.07 0.01
CA GLU A 125 22.42 3.12 -0.65
C GLU A 125 21.15 3.49 0.12
N GLY A 126 20.73 2.69 1.10
CA GLY A 126 19.56 2.92 1.98
C GLY A 126 18.59 4.05 1.56
N TYR A 127 17.58 4.29 2.30
CA TYR A 127 16.75 5.50 2.09
C TYR A 127 17.43 6.74 2.64
#